data_7404a20b9fc8abc9642a4fef5a9f3fec
#
_entry.id   7404a20b9fc8abc9642a4fef5a9f3fec
#
_cell.length_a   1.000
_cell.length_b   1.000
_cell.length_c   1.000
_cell.angle_alpha   90.00
_cell.angle_beta   90.00
_cell.angle_gamma   90.00
#
_symmetry.space_group_name_H-M   'P 1'
#
loop_
_entity.id
_entity.type
_entity.pdbx_description
1 polymer ?
#
loop_
_entity_poly.entity_id
_entity_poly.type
_entity_poly.pdbx_seq_one_letter_code
_entity_poly.pdbx_strand_id
1 'polypeptide(L)'
;MALFDIKLPASIARVLNRRVSTPKRQQLKVLKKLLRKARFTQFGQAYRFDDILLDAHPGKKFKQFVPTYDYSKIYAQWWHKALEGTPDVCWPGVIKYFALSLSLIHI
;
A
#
# COMPACT_ATOMS: atom_id res chain seq x y z
N MET A 1 -32.91 -4.17 6.23
CA MET A 1 -33.60 -5.40 5.85
C MET A 1 -33.84 -6.28 7.03
N ALA A 2 -35.08 -6.50 7.33
CA ALA A 2 -35.48 -7.33 8.45
C ALA A 2 -34.94 -8.76 8.38
N LEU A 3 -34.71 -9.26 7.19
CA LEU A 3 -34.20 -10.62 6.97
C LEU A 3 -32.86 -10.88 7.63
N PHE A 4 -31.99 -9.88 7.69
CA PHE A 4 -30.66 -10.01 8.28
C PHE A 4 -30.65 -9.69 9.76
N ASP A 5 -31.68 -9.02 10.28
CA ASP A 5 -31.70 -8.57 11.66
C ASP A 5 -32.17 -9.64 12.63
N ILE A 6 -32.87 -10.65 12.13
CA ILE A 6 -33.69 -11.51 12.99
C ILE A 6 -32.98 -12.79 13.39
N LYS A 7 -32.13 -13.36 12.56
CA LYS A 7 -31.69 -14.75 12.77
C LYS A 7 -30.21 -15.01 12.62
N LEU A 8 -29.40 -13.97 12.48
CA LEU A 8 -27.96 -14.16 12.28
C LEU A 8 -27.24 -14.29 13.62
N PRO A 9 -26.47 -15.35 13.84
CA PRO A 9 -25.57 -15.43 14.98
C PRO A 9 -24.58 -14.26 14.97
N ALA A 10 -24.10 -13.89 16.14
CA ALA A 10 -23.14 -12.81 16.27
C ALA A 10 -21.89 -13.00 15.41
N SER A 11 -21.45 -14.25 15.23
CA SER A 11 -20.30 -14.58 14.37
C SER A 11 -20.54 -14.24 12.90
N ILE A 12 -21.75 -14.54 12.40
CA ILE A 12 -22.10 -14.24 11.01
C ILE A 12 -22.30 -12.74 10.83
N ALA A 13 -22.92 -12.07 11.79
CA ALA A 13 -23.08 -10.62 11.74
C ALA A 13 -21.72 -9.91 11.66
N ARG A 14 -20.71 -10.39 12.38
CA ARG A 14 -19.35 -9.84 12.29
C ARG A 14 -18.74 -10.04 10.92
N VAL A 15 -18.93 -11.20 10.31
CA VAL A 15 -18.42 -11.47 8.97
C VAL A 15 -19.11 -10.56 7.95
N LEU A 16 -20.41 -10.39 8.05
CA LEU A 16 -21.16 -9.50 7.17
C LEU A 16 -20.73 -8.03 7.33
N ASN A 17 -20.51 -7.60 8.56
CA ASN A 17 -20.01 -6.25 8.84
C ASN A 17 -18.63 -6.01 8.20
N ARG A 18 -17.77 -7.00 8.19
CA ARG A 18 -16.49 -6.91 7.50
C ARG A 18 -16.66 -6.74 5.99
N ARG A 19 -17.62 -7.45 5.41
CA ARG A 19 -17.88 -7.38 3.96
C ARG A 19 -18.47 -6.06 3.52
N VAL A 20 -19.22 -5.42 4.40
CA VAL A 20 -19.84 -4.12 4.14
C VAL A 20 -19.09 -2.97 4.78
N SER A 21 -17.82 -3.17 5.11
CA SER A 21 -16.99 -2.10 5.65
C SER A 21 -16.90 -0.94 4.66
N THR A 22 -16.75 0.29 5.18
CA THR A 22 -16.72 1.48 4.35
C THR A 22 -15.52 1.46 3.39
N PRO A 23 -15.60 2.12 2.23
CA PRO A 23 -14.47 2.24 1.32
C PRO A 23 -13.21 2.78 2.01
N LYS A 24 -13.37 3.72 2.92
CA LYS A 24 -12.26 4.27 3.68
C LYS A 24 -11.55 3.21 4.53
N ARG A 25 -12.30 2.33 5.18
CA ARG A 25 -11.73 1.22 5.96
C ARG A 25 -11.02 0.22 5.07
N GLN A 26 -11.57 -0.07 3.91
CA GLN A 26 -10.96 -0.98 2.94
C GLN A 26 -9.64 -0.42 2.43
N GLN A 27 -9.60 0.86 2.09
CA GLN A 27 -8.38 1.53 1.65
C GLN A 27 -7.31 1.52 2.75
N LEU A 28 -7.71 1.76 3.98
CA LEU A 28 -6.78 1.73 5.11
C LEU A 28 -6.20 0.34 5.32
N LYS A 29 -7.01 -0.70 5.18
CA LYS A 29 -6.53 -2.09 5.25
C LYS A 29 -5.50 -2.38 4.17
N VAL A 30 -5.78 -1.97 2.94
CA VAL A 30 -4.86 -2.17 1.82
C VAL A 30 -3.56 -1.41 2.06
N LEU A 31 -3.65 -0.16 2.49
CA LEU A 31 -2.47 0.64 2.82
C LEU A 31 -1.60 -0.03 3.87
N LYS A 32 -2.18 -0.46 4.97
CA LYS A 32 -1.44 -1.16 6.03
C LYS A 32 -0.78 -2.44 5.54
N LYS A 33 -1.47 -3.21 4.71
CA LYS A 33 -0.94 -4.44 4.13
C LYS A 33 0.28 -4.14 3.24
N LEU A 34 0.18 -3.14 2.40
CA LEU A 34 1.27 -2.74 1.51
C LEU A 34 2.47 -2.21 2.31
N LEU A 35 2.23 -1.40 3.31
CA LEU A 35 3.28 -0.86 4.17
C LEU A 35 4.01 -1.97 4.92
N ARG A 36 3.29 -2.96 5.45
CA ARG A 36 3.92 -4.10 6.13
C ARG A 36 4.81 -4.89 5.19
N LYS A 37 4.38 -5.13 3.97
CA LYS A 37 5.17 -5.85 2.99
C LYS A 37 6.41 -5.06 2.56
N ALA A 38 6.30 -3.76 2.42
CA ALA A 38 7.37 -2.92 1.92
C ALA A 38 8.25 -2.31 3.01
N ARG A 39 8.00 -2.57 4.28
CA ARG A 39 8.70 -1.89 5.40
C ARG A 39 10.20 -2.14 5.44
N PHE A 40 10.67 -3.26 4.93
CA PHE A 40 12.09 -3.60 4.91
C PHE A 40 12.79 -3.23 3.60
N THR A 41 12.06 -2.65 2.65
CA THR A 41 12.67 -2.16 1.42
C THR A 41 13.42 -0.86 1.67
N GLN A 42 14.27 -0.47 0.72
CA GLN A 42 14.98 0.81 0.81
C GLN A 42 14.02 1.99 0.89
N PHE A 43 12.97 1.96 0.06
CA PHE A 43 11.93 2.99 0.07
C PHE A 43 11.19 3.03 1.41
N GLY A 44 10.81 1.87 1.93
CA GLY A 44 10.11 1.76 3.21
C GLY A 44 10.97 2.26 4.38
N GLN A 45 12.26 1.98 4.37
CA GLN A 45 13.18 2.47 5.39
C GLN A 45 13.39 3.98 5.27
N ALA A 46 13.55 4.50 4.06
CA ALA A 46 13.74 5.93 3.82
C ALA A 46 12.55 6.76 4.31
N TYR A 47 11.33 6.26 4.13
CA TYR A 47 10.12 6.96 4.52
C TYR A 47 9.48 6.43 5.80
N ARG A 48 10.19 5.62 6.56
CA ARG A 48 9.81 5.20 7.92
C ARG A 48 8.44 4.53 7.97
N PHE A 49 8.24 3.52 7.15
CA PHE A 49 6.97 2.80 7.08
C PHE A 49 6.57 2.16 8.41
N ASP A 50 7.54 1.75 9.24
CA ASP A 50 7.26 1.22 10.57
C ASP A 50 6.56 2.25 11.46
N ASP A 51 7.02 3.50 11.42
CA ASP A 51 6.41 4.58 12.19
C ASP A 51 4.99 4.89 11.67
N ILE A 52 4.80 4.84 10.37
CA ILE A 52 3.48 5.03 9.77
C ILE A 52 2.51 3.95 10.24
N LEU A 53 2.96 2.69 10.27
CA LEU A 53 2.13 1.58 10.72
C LEU A 53 1.71 1.69 12.18
N LEU A 54 2.54 2.28 13.02
CA LEU A 54 2.27 2.45 14.45
C LEU A 54 1.40 3.67 14.76
N ASP A 55 1.20 4.56 13.80
CA ASP A 55 0.42 5.77 14.00
C ASP A 55 -1.07 5.46 14.09
N ALA A 56 -1.80 6.27 14.86
CA ALA A 56 -3.25 6.16 14.96
C ALA A 56 -3.96 6.50 13.65
N HIS A 57 -3.32 7.33 12.82
CA HIS A 57 -3.85 7.76 11.53
C HIS A 57 -2.82 7.51 10.42
N PRO A 58 -2.64 6.24 10.00
CA PRO A 58 -1.59 5.89 9.03
C PRO A 58 -1.71 6.63 7.71
N GLY A 59 -2.92 6.88 7.23
CA GLY A 59 -3.13 7.60 5.98
C GLY A 59 -2.59 9.03 6.00
N LYS A 60 -2.82 9.75 7.08
CA LYS A 60 -2.28 11.10 7.28
C LYS A 60 -0.76 11.08 7.39
N LYS A 61 -0.25 10.14 8.18
CA LYS A 61 1.20 10.01 8.40
C LYS A 61 1.91 9.67 7.09
N PHE A 62 1.33 8.80 6.30
CA PHE A 62 1.85 8.46 4.98
C PHE A 62 1.98 9.70 4.09
N LYS A 63 0.95 10.53 4.04
CA LYS A 63 0.97 11.77 3.28
C LYS A 63 2.01 12.77 3.76
N GLN A 64 2.31 12.78 5.06
CA GLN A 64 3.33 13.63 5.63
C GLN A 64 4.73 13.17 5.31
N PHE A 65 4.97 11.86 5.36
CA PHE A 65 6.32 11.30 5.22
C PHE A 65 6.69 11.03 3.76
N VAL A 66 5.73 10.59 2.95
CA VAL A 66 6.00 10.19 1.58
C VAL A 66 5.58 11.32 0.64
N PRO A 67 6.53 11.88 -0.13
CA PRO A 67 6.19 12.93 -1.07
C PRO A 67 5.42 12.39 -2.26
N THR A 68 4.76 13.29 -2.99
CA THR A 68 4.16 12.96 -4.25
C THR A 68 5.24 12.86 -5.32
N TYR A 69 5.22 11.78 -6.08
CA TYR A 69 6.18 11.55 -7.15
C TYR A 69 5.51 11.63 -8.51
N ASP A 70 6.17 12.25 -9.47
CA ASP A 70 5.90 12.00 -10.88
C ASP A 70 6.79 10.84 -11.35
N TYR A 71 6.58 10.38 -12.58
CA TYR A 71 7.34 9.25 -13.12
C TYR A 71 8.83 9.55 -13.15
N SER A 72 9.22 10.71 -13.61
CA SER A 72 10.64 11.07 -13.73
C SER A 72 11.36 11.06 -12.39
N LYS A 73 10.72 11.58 -11.37
CA LYS A 73 11.30 11.62 -10.02
C LYS A 73 11.41 10.23 -9.39
N ILE A 74 10.35 9.44 -9.49
CA ILE A 74 10.39 8.11 -8.87
C ILE A 74 11.37 7.20 -9.59
N TYR A 75 11.49 7.34 -10.91
CA TYR A 75 12.50 6.62 -11.67
C TYR A 75 13.91 7.03 -11.27
N ALA A 76 14.18 8.32 -11.24
CA ALA A 76 15.51 8.84 -10.91
C ALA A 76 15.97 8.47 -9.50
N GLN A 77 15.06 8.46 -8.54
CA GLN A 77 15.42 8.20 -7.15
C GLN A 77 15.36 6.73 -6.78
N TRP A 78 14.45 5.95 -7.34
CA TRP A 78 14.18 4.59 -6.87
C TRP A 78 14.13 3.54 -7.97
N TRP A 79 13.30 3.73 -8.98
CA TRP A 79 12.98 2.67 -9.92
C TRP A 79 14.15 2.27 -10.82
N HIS A 80 15.07 3.17 -11.10
CA HIS A 80 16.27 2.81 -11.86
C HIS A 80 17.08 1.71 -11.17
N LYS A 81 17.14 1.73 -9.85
CA LYS A 81 17.83 0.69 -9.07
C LYS A 81 17.14 -0.65 -9.23
N ALA A 82 15.81 -0.66 -9.19
CA ALA A 82 15.03 -1.89 -9.38
C ALA A 82 15.21 -2.45 -10.79
N LEU A 83 15.27 -1.60 -11.80
CA LEU A 83 15.53 -2.03 -13.18
C LEU A 83 16.94 -2.60 -13.35
N GLU A 84 17.90 -2.13 -12.60
CA GLU A 84 19.27 -2.66 -12.60
C GLU A 84 19.38 -4.01 -11.88
N GLY A 85 18.31 -4.49 -11.28
CA GLY A 85 18.29 -5.77 -10.57
C GLY A 85 18.56 -5.68 -9.09
N THR A 86 18.61 -4.47 -8.52
CA THR A 86 18.77 -4.31 -7.07
C THR A 86 17.54 -4.83 -6.36
N PRO A 87 17.70 -5.75 -5.38
CA PRO A 87 16.56 -6.26 -4.64
C PRO A 87 16.06 -5.27 -3.60
N ASP A 88 14.80 -5.44 -3.19
CA ASP A 88 14.21 -4.75 -2.05
C ASP A 88 14.30 -3.21 -2.15
N VAL A 89 14.09 -2.66 -3.33
CA VAL A 89 14.11 -1.19 -3.50
C VAL A 89 12.78 -0.58 -3.03
N CYS A 90 11.69 -0.86 -3.71
CA CYS A 90 10.35 -0.39 -3.31
C CYS A 90 9.42 -1.54 -2.91
N TRP A 91 9.80 -2.75 -3.25
CA TRP A 91 9.03 -3.95 -2.96
C TRP A 91 9.99 -5.09 -2.65
N PRO A 92 9.60 -6.06 -1.82
CA PRO A 92 10.47 -7.18 -1.48
C PRO A 92 10.89 -7.99 -2.71
N GLY A 93 12.15 -8.37 -2.75
CA GLY A 93 12.71 -9.16 -3.81
C GLY A 93 13.11 -8.36 -5.03
N VAL A 94 13.46 -9.08 -6.10
CA VAL A 94 13.82 -8.49 -7.39
C VAL A 94 12.56 -8.36 -8.23
N ILE A 95 12.37 -7.18 -8.80
CA ILE A 95 11.22 -6.95 -9.67
C ILE A 95 11.49 -7.57 -11.03
N LYS A 96 10.64 -8.53 -11.42
CA LYS A 96 10.77 -9.24 -12.69
C LYS A 96 10.06 -8.54 -13.83
N TYR A 97 8.96 -7.84 -13.51
CA TYR A 97 8.11 -7.21 -14.52
C TYR A 97 7.77 -5.80 -14.12
N PHE A 98 7.90 -4.89 -15.09
CA PHE A 98 7.38 -3.54 -14.96
C PHE A 98 6.18 -3.40 -15.87
N ALA A 99 5.15 -2.70 -15.38
CA ALA A 99 4.04 -2.30 -16.23
C ALA A 99 4.53 -1.21 -17.17
N LEU A 100 4.72 -1.55 -18.44
CA LEU A 100 5.20 -0.62 -19.43
C LEU A 100 4.02 0.11 -20.04
N SER A 101 3.92 1.39 -19.76
CA SER A 101 3.02 2.28 -20.48
C SER A 101 3.77 2.92 -21.64
N LEU A 102 3.22 2.84 -22.84
CA LEU A 102 3.86 3.39 -24.01
C LEU A 102 4.17 4.89 -23.87
N SER A 103 3.31 5.61 -23.18
CA SER A 103 3.53 7.04 -22.93
C SER A 103 4.69 7.32 -21.99
N LEU A 104 5.13 6.32 -21.20
CA LEU A 104 6.22 6.47 -20.24
C LEU A 104 7.54 5.94 -20.76
N ILE A 105 7.53 5.02 -21.70
CA ILE A 105 8.74 4.35 -22.21
C ILE A 105 9.62 5.30 -23.00
N HIS A 106 9.05 6.30 -23.62
CA HIS A 106 9.78 7.24 -24.47
C HIS A 106 10.54 8.31 -23.73
N ILE A 107 10.56 8.22 -22.49
CA ILE A 107 11.23 9.22 -21.65
C ILE A 107 12.73 8.92 -21.44
#